data_8ecb62267dc79477f0be46dd2bb2babd
#
_entry.id   8ecb62267dc79477f0be46dd2bb2babd
#
_cell.length_a   1.000
_cell.length_b   1.000
_cell.length_c   1.000
_cell.angle_alpha   90.00
_cell.angle_beta   90.00
_cell.angle_gamma   90.00
#
_symmetry.space_group_name_H-M   'P 1'
#
loop_
_entity.id
_entity.type
_entity.pdbx_description
1 polymer ?
#
loop_
_entity_poly.entity_id
_entity_poly.type
_entity_poly.pdbx_seq_one_letter_code
_entity_poly.pdbx_strand_id
1 'polypeptide(L)'
;GKNILVASDDPVGSVDLSGYKTVKQQIDQYLRNVNSSETKLSLVDTNLQNLSTIMIRANELLIQASSDVLGRSDREAIAIEIDEMKEEILSIANQQDSNGSFLFGGFKTKTKPFQKNISGTIEYKGDSGVSSLSVSETMMVETTLDGERLFQNIKTNSGVAISMFTMLENMSHSVRTATQAVQATKASTHAEFELTNKDYGTWSFDITGHAGTASISVELTGDDPADIIKAINNANIGLTASQSSTNPKKIKLDSSQEGIIEIKNLEIPNIKTAQKEPSSFITFDPLDASGNKVGSSQTLYDNDQLTTSQLDNVANSQVHIANFRGEVGAKLNLLKRQYENLNERSMAVQKDLSEIEDADLAKLVTDLKSQLTGLQASQQAFVKISDLNLFNYLK
;
A
#
# COMPACT_ATOMS: atom_id res chain seq x y z
N GLY A 1 -45.72 18.04 -27.21
CA GLY A 1 -45.27 19.44 -27.22
C GLY A 1 -45.25 19.98 -25.81
N LYS A 2 -44.63 21.15 -25.59
CA LYS A 2 -44.57 21.79 -24.29
C LYS A 2 -45.81 22.65 -24.05
N ASN A 3 -46.39 22.57 -22.87
CA ASN A 3 -47.56 23.36 -22.46
C ASN A 3 -47.13 24.78 -22.06
N ILE A 4 -45.97 24.91 -21.38
CA ILE A 4 -45.42 26.21 -20.99
C ILE A 4 -44.21 26.50 -21.87
N LEU A 5 -44.33 27.49 -22.76
CA LEU A 5 -43.26 27.97 -23.65
C LEU A 5 -42.62 29.24 -23.10
N VAL A 6 -43.41 30.11 -22.51
CA VAL A 6 -43.00 31.37 -21.91
C VAL A 6 -43.68 31.56 -20.54
N ALA A 7 -43.06 32.31 -19.64
CA ALA A 7 -43.55 32.52 -18.28
C ALA A 7 -44.97 33.23 -18.24
N SER A 8 -45.38 33.84 -19.34
CA SER A 8 -46.72 34.43 -19.49
C SER A 8 -47.83 33.41 -19.73
N ASP A 9 -47.54 32.21 -20.14
CA ASP A 9 -48.55 31.16 -20.43
C ASP A 9 -49.15 30.63 -19.12
N ASP A 10 -48.29 30.35 -18.12
CA ASP A 10 -48.65 30.01 -16.74
C ASP A 10 -47.55 30.52 -15.77
N PRO A 11 -47.76 31.67 -15.15
CA PRO A 11 -46.77 32.23 -14.24
C PRO A 11 -46.45 31.36 -13.00
N VAL A 12 -47.43 30.63 -12.45
CA VAL A 12 -47.27 29.77 -11.28
C VAL A 12 -46.52 28.49 -11.70
N GLY A 13 -46.99 27.82 -12.74
CA GLY A 13 -46.30 26.61 -13.28
C GLY A 13 -44.89 26.92 -13.78
N SER A 14 -44.62 28.14 -14.28
CA SER A 14 -43.30 28.59 -14.69
C SER A 14 -42.30 28.70 -13.50
N VAL A 15 -42.77 29.16 -12.31
CA VAL A 15 -41.94 29.20 -11.09
C VAL A 15 -41.61 27.80 -10.59
N ASP A 16 -42.63 26.90 -10.55
CA ASP A 16 -42.44 25.52 -10.13
C ASP A 16 -41.52 24.77 -11.10
N LEU A 17 -41.69 24.95 -12.41
CA LEU A 17 -40.84 24.42 -13.45
C LEU A 17 -39.38 24.85 -13.28
N SER A 18 -39.12 26.12 -12.96
CA SER A 18 -37.79 26.64 -12.71
C SER A 18 -37.19 26.01 -11.45
N GLY A 19 -37.98 25.83 -10.39
CA GLY A 19 -37.59 25.13 -9.15
C GLY A 19 -37.15 23.70 -9.43
N TYR A 20 -38.01 22.91 -10.11
CA TYR A 20 -37.68 21.52 -10.44
C TYR A 20 -36.44 21.38 -11.37
N LYS A 21 -36.28 22.30 -12.33
CA LYS A 21 -35.08 22.33 -13.19
C LYS A 21 -33.81 22.58 -12.38
N THR A 22 -33.87 23.46 -11.41
CA THR A 22 -32.74 23.74 -10.51
C THR A 22 -32.38 22.50 -9.67
N VAL A 23 -33.38 21.84 -9.08
CA VAL A 23 -33.19 20.59 -8.31
C VAL A 23 -32.63 19.50 -9.19
N LYS A 24 -33.13 19.34 -10.43
CA LYS A 24 -32.61 18.36 -11.38
C LYS A 24 -31.12 18.61 -11.70
N GLN A 25 -30.73 19.86 -11.96
CA GLN A 25 -29.35 20.23 -12.23
C GLN A 25 -28.43 19.90 -11.05
N GLN A 26 -28.88 20.11 -9.82
CA GLN A 26 -28.15 19.74 -8.62
C GLN A 26 -27.97 18.23 -8.51
N ILE A 27 -29.05 17.45 -8.71
CA ILE A 27 -28.99 15.99 -8.71
C ILE A 27 -28.03 15.50 -9.79
N ASP A 28 -28.10 16.02 -11.00
CA ASP A 28 -27.19 15.65 -12.10
C ASP A 28 -25.74 15.99 -11.76
N GLN A 29 -25.48 17.08 -11.03
CA GLN A 29 -24.15 17.41 -10.52
C GLN A 29 -23.67 16.38 -9.50
N TYR A 30 -24.53 16.00 -8.53
CA TYR A 30 -24.18 14.98 -7.54
C TYR A 30 -23.93 13.60 -8.19
N LEU A 31 -24.72 13.22 -9.19
CA LEU A 31 -24.50 11.98 -9.96
C LEU A 31 -23.13 11.98 -10.66
N ARG A 32 -22.75 13.10 -11.29
CA ARG A 32 -21.39 13.23 -11.87
C ARG A 32 -20.30 13.12 -10.80
N ASN A 33 -20.50 13.73 -9.64
CA ASN A 33 -19.55 13.65 -8.54
C ASN A 33 -19.43 12.22 -7.98
N VAL A 34 -20.55 11.50 -7.84
CA VAL A 34 -20.57 10.10 -7.41
C VAL A 34 -19.78 9.24 -8.38
N ASN A 35 -20.05 9.33 -9.68
CA ASN A 35 -19.34 8.56 -10.71
C ASN A 35 -17.84 8.88 -10.75
N SER A 36 -17.48 10.16 -10.62
CA SER A 36 -16.07 10.56 -10.54
C SER A 36 -15.38 10.01 -9.30
N SER A 37 -16.07 10.04 -8.15
CA SER A 37 -15.55 9.51 -6.89
C SER A 37 -15.37 7.98 -6.94
N GLU A 38 -16.37 7.27 -7.49
CA GLU A 38 -16.33 5.82 -7.67
C GLU A 38 -15.17 5.40 -8.58
N THR A 39 -14.97 6.08 -9.70
CA THR A 39 -13.86 5.80 -10.63
C THR A 39 -12.50 5.95 -9.93
N LYS A 40 -12.30 7.05 -9.18
CA LYS A 40 -11.03 7.29 -8.46
C LYS A 40 -10.81 6.27 -7.37
N LEU A 41 -11.81 6.00 -6.53
CA LEU A 41 -11.68 5.05 -5.42
C LEU A 41 -11.52 3.61 -5.91
N SER A 42 -12.14 3.23 -7.03
CA SER A 42 -11.92 1.92 -7.65
C SER A 42 -10.49 1.77 -8.15
N LEU A 43 -9.89 2.82 -8.72
CA LEU A 43 -8.48 2.81 -9.10
C LEU A 43 -7.58 2.72 -7.88
N VAL A 44 -7.91 3.39 -6.78
CA VAL A 44 -7.19 3.28 -5.51
C VAL A 44 -7.30 1.86 -4.94
N ASP A 45 -8.50 1.23 -4.93
CA ASP A 45 -8.67 -0.15 -4.44
C ASP A 45 -7.86 -1.15 -5.28
N THR A 46 -7.82 -0.98 -6.61
CA THR A 46 -6.98 -1.79 -7.49
C THR A 46 -5.50 -1.68 -7.11
N ASN A 47 -5.00 -0.48 -6.86
CA ASN A 47 -3.62 -0.27 -6.42
C ASN A 47 -3.34 -0.88 -5.04
N LEU A 48 -4.28 -0.76 -4.10
CA LEU A 48 -4.17 -1.40 -2.78
C LEU A 48 -4.18 -2.94 -2.88
N GLN A 49 -4.92 -3.50 -3.83
CA GLN A 49 -4.90 -4.93 -4.09
C GLN A 49 -3.56 -5.39 -4.65
N ASN A 50 -2.97 -4.64 -5.58
CA ASN A 50 -1.62 -4.92 -6.10
C ASN A 50 -0.58 -4.85 -4.98
N LEU A 51 -0.62 -3.82 -4.11
CA LEU A 51 0.24 -3.73 -2.93
C LEU A 51 0.09 -4.96 -2.01
N SER A 52 -1.15 -5.41 -1.78
CA SER A 52 -1.41 -6.62 -0.97
C SER A 52 -0.75 -7.86 -1.59
N THR A 53 -0.84 -8.02 -2.91
CA THR A 53 -0.23 -9.15 -3.64
C THR A 53 1.29 -9.10 -3.54
N ILE A 54 1.91 -7.92 -3.68
CA ILE A 54 3.36 -7.74 -3.52
C ILE A 54 3.79 -8.12 -2.09
N MET A 55 3.04 -7.70 -1.07
CA MET A 55 3.37 -8.03 0.32
C MET A 55 3.20 -9.53 0.64
N ILE A 56 2.25 -10.22 0.02
CA ILE A 56 2.12 -11.67 0.13
C ILE A 56 3.35 -12.34 -0.48
N ARG A 57 3.77 -11.94 -1.67
CA ARG A 57 4.96 -12.46 -2.33
C ARG A 57 6.23 -12.18 -1.54
N ALA A 58 6.36 -10.97 -0.96
CA ALA A 58 7.47 -10.61 -0.09
C ALA A 58 7.54 -11.52 1.14
N ASN A 59 6.40 -11.85 1.75
CA ASN A 59 6.33 -12.81 2.85
C ASN A 59 6.80 -14.22 2.44
N GLU A 60 6.38 -14.71 1.28
CA GLU A 60 6.82 -16.00 0.74
C GLU A 60 8.34 -16.04 0.53
N LEU A 61 8.91 -14.97 -0.03
CA LEU A 61 10.35 -14.85 -0.26
C LEU A 61 11.14 -14.82 1.05
N LEU A 62 10.64 -14.16 2.07
CA LEU A 62 11.28 -14.17 3.40
C LEU A 62 11.25 -15.56 4.04
N ILE A 63 10.10 -16.27 3.95
CA ILE A 63 10.00 -17.65 4.45
C ILE A 63 10.99 -18.55 3.68
N GLN A 64 11.08 -18.38 2.36
CA GLN A 64 12.07 -19.10 1.56
C GLN A 64 13.49 -18.75 1.98
N ALA A 65 13.80 -17.47 2.20
CA ALA A 65 15.11 -16.98 2.62
C ALA A 65 15.51 -17.45 4.03
N SER A 66 14.54 -17.79 4.87
CA SER A 66 14.80 -18.35 6.22
C SER A 66 15.32 -19.80 6.18
N SER A 67 15.36 -20.44 5.00
CA SER A 67 15.87 -21.81 4.87
C SER A 67 17.40 -21.81 4.93
N ASP A 68 17.96 -22.63 5.83
CA ASP A 68 19.41 -22.80 6.01
C ASP A 68 20.10 -23.52 4.84
N VAL A 69 19.33 -24.11 3.92
CA VAL A 69 19.85 -24.80 2.75
C VAL A 69 20.26 -23.86 1.62
N LEU A 70 19.79 -22.61 1.64
CA LEU A 70 20.02 -21.65 0.55
C LEU A 70 21.45 -21.14 0.53
N GLY A 71 22.08 -21.29 -0.66
CA GLY A 71 23.39 -20.72 -0.94
C GLY A 71 23.36 -19.18 -1.08
N ARG A 72 24.53 -18.57 -1.08
CA ARG A 72 24.69 -17.12 -1.25
C ARG A 72 24.08 -16.64 -2.58
N SER A 73 24.23 -17.40 -3.66
CA SER A 73 23.67 -17.07 -4.98
C SER A 73 22.14 -17.04 -4.95
N ASP A 74 21.52 -18.00 -4.25
CA ASP A 74 20.06 -18.09 -4.15
C ASP A 74 19.50 -16.95 -3.33
N ARG A 75 20.17 -16.57 -2.22
CA ARG A 75 19.82 -15.40 -1.41
C ARG A 75 19.95 -14.11 -2.19
N GLU A 76 21.00 -13.96 -3.01
CA GLU A 76 21.14 -12.77 -3.87
C GLU A 76 20.00 -12.68 -4.89
N ALA A 77 19.57 -13.81 -5.48
CA ALA A 77 18.42 -13.83 -6.39
C ALA A 77 17.12 -13.39 -5.70
N ILE A 78 16.87 -13.89 -4.48
CA ILE A 78 15.71 -13.47 -3.67
C ILE A 78 15.80 -11.96 -3.35
N ALA A 79 16.96 -11.48 -2.96
CA ALA A 79 17.16 -10.08 -2.61
C ALA A 79 16.92 -9.15 -3.82
N ILE A 80 17.34 -9.55 -5.02
CA ILE A 80 17.05 -8.83 -6.26
C ILE A 80 15.54 -8.79 -6.51
N GLU A 81 14.80 -9.90 -6.33
CA GLU A 81 13.34 -9.91 -6.49
C GLU A 81 12.66 -8.95 -5.51
N ILE A 82 13.14 -8.87 -4.26
CA ILE A 82 12.64 -7.91 -3.27
C ILE A 82 12.94 -6.45 -3.68
N ASP A 83 14.12 -6.19 -4.27
CA ASP A 83 14.45 -4.85 -4.78
C ASP A 83 13.55 -4.44 -5.95
N GLU A 84 13.22 -5.35 -6.85
CA GLU A 84 12.26 -5.10 -7.94
C GLU A 84 10.85 -4.81 -7.39
N MET A 85 10.41 -5.52 -6.35
CA MET A 85 9.14 -5.22 -5.66
C MET A 85 9.12 -3.81 -5.08
N LYS A 86 10.25 -3.30 -4.55
CA LYS A 86 10.36 -1.92 -4.07
C LYS A 86 10.14 -0.92 -5.20
N GLU A 87 10.69 -1.17 -6.40
CA GLU A 87 10.47 -0.32 -7.57
C GLU A 87 9.00 -0.39 -8.05
N GLU A 88 8.37 -1.56 -8.01
CA GLU A 88 6.97 -1.73 -8.34
C GLU A 88 6.07 -0.94 -7.37
N ILE A 89 6.32 -1.01 -6.07
CA ILE A 89 5.61 -0.19 -5.07
C ILE A 89 5.83 1.30 -5.32
N LEU A 90 7.04 1.73 -5.69
CA LEU A 90 7.32 3.12 -6.03
C LEU A 90 6.51 3.56 -7.28
N SER A 91 6.33 2.67 -8.24
CA SER A 91 5.48 2.92 -9.41
C SER A 91 4.01 3.08 -9.01
N ILE A 92 3.49 2.19 -8.16
CA ILE A 92 2.12 2.27 -7.61
C ILE A 92 1.93 3.55 -6.81
N ALA A 93 2.88 3.91 -5.95
CA ALA A 93 2.84 5.12 -5.12
C ALA A 93 2.83 6.42 -5.96
N ASN A 94 3.30 6.36 -7.20
CA ASN A 94 3.29 7.45 -8.17
C ASN A 94 2.24 7.27 -9.29
N GLN A 95 1.21 6.45 -9.05
CA GLN A 95 0.15 6.23 -10.02
C GLN A 95 -0.68 7.50 -10.24
N GLN A 96 -1.05 7.75 -11.51
CA GLN A 96 -1.90 8.86 -11.93
C GLN A 96 -3.29 8.38 -12.34
N ASP A 97 -4.27 9.24 -12.18
CA ASP A 97 -5.61 9.06 -12.75
C ASP A 97 -5.63 9.42 -14.26
N SER A 98 -6.79 9.25 -14.92
CA SER A 98 -6.98 9.56 -16.33
C SER A 98 -6.72 11.03 -16.69
N ASN A 99 -6.72 11.94 -15.71
CA ASN A 99 -6.44 13.37 -15.87
C ASN A 99 -4.98 13.73 -15.63
N GLY A 100 -4.11 12.73 -15.41
CA GLY A 100 -2.71 12.92 -15.08
C GLY A 100 -2.48 13.51 -13.68
N SER A 101 -3.41 13.31 -12.75
CA SER A 101 -3.28 13.71 -11.36
C SER A 101 -2.82 12.53 -10.52
N PHE A 102 -1.80 12.72 -9.68
CA PHE A 102 -1.30 11.69 -8.79
C PHE A 102 -2.32 11.35 -7.71
N LEU A 103 -2.56 10.05 -7.49
CA LEU A 103 -3.56 9.54 -6.56
C LEU A 103 -3.19 9.75 -5.10
N PHE A 104 -1.89 9.71 -4.77
CA PHE A 104 -1.35 9.70 -3.42
C PHE A 104 -0.55 10.97 -3.08
N GLY A 105 -0.72 12.03 -3.85
CA GLY A 105 0.01 13.30 -3.68
C GLY A 105 -0.68 14.32 -2.77
N GLY A 106 -1.83 14.00 -2.20
CA GLY A 106 -2.65 14.95 -1.44
C GLY A 106 -3.26 16.01 -2.35
N PHE A 107 -3.18 17.28 -1.95
CA PHE A 107 -3.58 18.41 -2.82
C PHE A 107 -2.55 18.74 -3.91
N LYS A 108 -1.30 18.27 -3.77
CA LYS A 108 -0.24 18.45 -4.78
C LYS A 108 -0.35 17.43 -5.93
N THR A 109 -1.51 17.40 -6.58
CA THR A 109 -1.87 16.39 -7.60
C THR A 109 -0.99 16.43 -8.86
N LYS A 110 -0.21 17.47 -9.10
CA LYS A 110 0.68 17.61 -10.27
C LYS A 110 2.15 17.36 -9.94
N THR A 111 2.50 17.20 -8.68
CA THR A 111 3.87 16.90 -8.23
C THR A 111 3.99 15.41 -7.96
N LYS A 112 5.03 14.76 -8.51
CA LYS A 112 5.34 13.35 -8.24
C LYS A 112 5.53 13.14 -6.72
N PRO A 113 4.65 12.35 -6.05
CA PRO A 113 4.64 12.32 -4.59
C PRO A 113 5.83 11.59 -3.97
N PHE A 114 6.36 10.54 -4.59
CA PHE A 114 7.48 9.77 -4.05
C PHE A 114 8.68 9.86 -4.99
N GLN A 115 9.80 10.37 -4.48
CA GLN A 115 11.02 10.60 -5.26
C GLN A 115 12.24 10.07 -4.52
N LYS A 116 13.19 9.49 -5.26
CA LYS A 116 14.51 9.13 -4.73
C LYS A 116 15.35 10.39 -4.56
N ASN A 117 15.93 10.56 -3.37
CA ASN A 117 16.93 11.58 -3.12
C ASN A 117 18.33 11.13 -3.62
N ILE A 118 19.34 11.97 -3.43
CA ILE A 118 20.73 11.71 -3.86
C ILE A 118 21.30 10.46 -3.17
N SER A 119 20.88 10.15 -1.95
CA SER A 119 21.29 8.96 -1.21
C SER A 119 20.49 7.69 -1.58
N GLY A 120 19.54 7.78 -2.54
CA GLY A 120 18.71 6.65 -2.96
C GLY A 120 17.48 6.41 -2.07
N THR A 121 17.33 7.14 -0.97
CA THR A 121 16.17 7.05 -0.07
C THR A 121 14.93 7.66 -0.74
N ILE A 122 13.77 7.01 -0.57
CA ILE A 122 12.50 7.50 -1.12
C ILE A 122 11.85 8.47 -0.15
N GLU A 123 11.66 9.71 -0.61
CA GLU A 123 11.05 10.79 0.16
C GLU A 123 9.66 11.13 -0.37
N TYR A 124 8.75 11.46 0.54
CA TYR A 124 7.42 11.97 0.20
C TYR A 124 7.48 13.50 -0.03
N LYS A 125 7.02 13.96 -1.19
CA LYS A 125 6.96 15.37 -1.61
C LYS A 125 5.53 15.89 -1.75
N GLY A 126 4.54 15.04 -1.44
CA GLY A 126 3.13 15.41 -1.42
C GLY A 126 2.76 16.26 -0.19
N ASP A 127 1.50 16.22 0.17
CA ASP A 127 0.98 16.72 1.42
C ASP A 127 -0.12 15.77 1.97
N SER A 128 -0.53 15.97 3.22
CA SER A 128 -1.55 15.15 3.88
C SER A 128 -3.00 15.55 3.53
N GLY A 129 -3.18 16.37 2.49
CA GLY A 129 -4.50 16.80 2.04
C GLY A 129 -5.31 15.66 1.42
N VAL A 130 -6.62 15.68 1.65
CA VAL A 130 -7.54 14.71 1.06
C VAL A 130 -8.62 15.46 0.28
N SER A 131 -8.69 15.22 -1.03
CA SER A 131 -9.71 15.81 -1.89
C SER A 131 -11.05 15.14 -1.65
N SER A 132 -12.12 15.93 -1.53
CA SER A 132 -13.48 15.45 -1.35
C SER A 132 -14.43 16.04 -2.38
N LEU A 133 -15.48 15.32 -2.72
CA LEU A 133 -16.57 15.77 -3.60
C LEU A 133 -17.91 15.68 -2.86
N SER A 134 -18.76 16.69 -3.05
CA SER A 134 -20.13 16.67 -2.54
C SER A 134 -20.97 15.70 -3.36
N VAL A 135 -21.55 14.70 -2.70
CA VAL A 135 -22.40 13.66 -3.30
C VAL A 135 -23.87 13.81 -2.90
N SER A 136 -24.16 14.78 -2.04
CA SER A 136 -25.51 15.28 -1.74
C SER A 136 -25.39 16.69 -1.16
N GLU A 137 -26.52 17.26 -0.74
CA GLU A 137 -26.61 18.57 -0.08
C GLU A 137 -25.81 18.61 1.25
N THR A 138 -25.68 17.48 1.92
CA THR A 138 -25.10 17.38 3.27
C THR A 138 -23.94 16.40 3.36
N MET A 139 -23.60 15.68 2.27
CA MET A 139 -22.59 14.61 2.30
C MET A 139 -21.46 14.90 1.33
N MET A 140 -20.25 14.79 1.85
CA MET A 140 -19.00 14.83 1.09
C MET A 140 -18.29 13.46 1.22
N VAL A 141 -17.65 13.00 0.15
CA VAL A 141 -16.86 11.77 0.16
C VAL A 141 -15.44 12.10 -0.29
N GLU A 142 -14.47 11.64 0.48
CA GLU A 142 -13.06 11.72 0.15
C GLU A 142 -12.75 10.81 -1.04
N THR A 143 -12.07 11.36 -2.03
CA THR A 143 -11.77 10.69 -3.32
C THR A 143 -10.32 10.32 -3.51
N THR A 144 -9.45 10.77 -2.59
CA THR A 144 -8.00 10.47 -2.57
C THR A 144 -7.61 9.91 -1.22
N LEU A 145 -6.46 9.25 -1.15
CA LEU A 145 -5.83 8.82 0.09
C LEU A 145 -4.57 9.64 0.37
N ASP A 146 -4.28 9.83 1.63
CA ASP A 146 -3.01 10.38 2.07
C ASP A 146 -1.89 9.35 1.83
N GLY A 147 -0.98 9.68 0.90
CA GLY A 147 0.14 8.80 0.55
C GLY A 147 1.13 8.61 1.69
N GLU A 148 1.33 9.62 2.53
CA GLU A 148 2.20 9.51 3.71
C GLU A 148 1.64 8.48 4.69
N ARG A 149 0.34 8.56 5.00
CA ARG A 149 -0.34 7.60 5.87
C ARG A 149 -0.22 6.16 5.34
N LEU A 150 -0.40 5.96 4.03
CA LEU A 150 -0.40 4.63 3.41
C LEU A 150 1.01 4.04 3.33
N PHE A 151 2.00 4.79 2.81
CA PHE A 151 3.30 4.24 2.45
C PHE A 151 4.39 4.44 3.51
N GLN A 152 4.23 5.42 4.44
CA GLN A 152 5.30 5.77 5.38
C GLN A 152 4.98 5.51 6.86
N ASN A 153 3.73 5.20 7.20
CA ASN A 153 3.30 5.06 8.59
C ASN A 153 2.87 3.65 8.97
N ILE A 154 3.64 2.64 8.57
CA ILE A 154 3.42 1.27 9.01
C ILE A 154 3.96 1.10 10.43
N LYS A 155 3.10 0.77 11.38
CA LYS A 155 3.51 0.55 12.77
C LYS A 155 4.18 -0.81 12.90
N THR A 156 5.41 -0.80 13.40
CA THR A 156 6.13 -2.02 13.80
C THR A 156 5.68 -2.50 15.18
N ASN A 157 6.06 -3.71 15.56
CA ASN A 157 5.78 -4.25 16.90
C ASN A 157 6.44 -3.43 18.03
N SER A 158 7.51 -2.69 17.71
CA SER A 158 8.15 -1.77 18.65
C SER A 158 7.41 -0.41 18.78
N GLY A 159 6.34 -0.19 18.00
CA GLY A 159 5.58 1.06 17.96
C GLY A 159 6.21 2.16 17.09
N VAL A 160 7.38 1.93 16.52
CA VAL A 160 8.04 2.86 15.60
C VAL A 160 7.39 2.73 14.22
N ALA A 161 7.14 3.87 13.55
CA ALA A 161 6.65 3.85 12.17
C ALA A 161 7.80 3.61 11.19
N ILE A 162 7.55 2.76 10.19
CA ILE A 162 8.48 2.46 9.10
C ILE A 162 7.79 2.67 7.76
N SER A 163 8.54 3.07 6.73
CA SER A 163 7.99 3.12 5.36
C SER A 163 8.02 1.75 4.69
N MET A 164 7.09 1.49 3.74
CA MET A 164 7.13 0.28 2.92
C MET A 164 8.45 0.14 2.17
N PHE A 165 9.01 1.24 1.72
CA PHE A 165 10.29 1.25 0.99
C PHE A 165 11.46 0.86 1.88
N THR A 166 11.55 1.46 3.07
CA THR A 166 12.58 1.11 4.06
C THR A 166 12.42 -0.33 4.54
N MET A 167 11.18 -0.81 4.70
CA MET A 167 10.92 -2.20 5.07
C MET A 167 11.48 -3.16 4.02
N LEU A 168 11.16 -2.97 2.73
CA LEU A 168 11.69 -3.82 1.66
C LEU A 168 13.22 -3.70 1.50
N GLU A 169 13.77 -2.51 1.71
CA GLU A 169 15.22 -2.32 1.74
C GLU A 169 15.88 -3.11 2.88
N ASN A 170 15.29 -3.08 4.08
CA ASN A 170 15.76 -3.87 5.21
C ASN A 170 15.63 -5.37 4.94
N MET A 171 14.53 -5.82 4.29
CA MET A 171 14.34 -7.22 3.88
C MET A 171 15.42 -7.66 2.90
N SER A 172 15.63 -6.92 1.82
CA SER A 172 16.66 -7.22 0.81
C SER A 172 18.05 -7.25 1.45
N HIS A 173 18.34 -6.29 2.33
CA HIS A 173 19.60 -6.27 3.10
C HIS A 173 19.74 -7.49 4.01
N SER A 174 18.70 -7.84 4.77
CA SER A 174 18.70 -9.00 5.66
C SER A 174 18.96 -10.31 4.92
N VAL A 175 18.31 -10.49 3.76
CA VAL A 175 18.50 -11.69 2.93
C VAL A 175 19.93 -11.78 2.38
N ARG A 176 20.55 -10.65 1.97
CA ARG A 176 21.95 -10.61 1.50
C ARG A 176 22.96 -10.85 2.60
N THR A 177 22.72 -10.33 3.80
CA THR A 177 23.65 -10.41 4.93
C THR A 177 23.51 -11.68 5.73
N ALA A 178 22.43 -12.45 5.56
CA ALA A 178 22.29 -13.77 6.16
C ALA A 178 23.40 -14.69 5.68
N THR A 179 24.49 -14.74 6.46
CA THR A 179 25.67 -15.54 6.17
C THR A 179 25.57 -16.83 6.97
N GLN A 180 25.66 -17.96 6.30
CA GLN A 180 25.58 -19.28 6.95
C GLN A 180 26.83 -19.60 7.78
N ALA A 181 27.98 -19.03 7.40
CA ALA A 181 29.24 -19.28 8.07
C ALA A 181 30.24 -18.13 7.88
N VAL A 182 31.09 -17.92 8.87
CA VAL A 182 32.33 -17.16 8.78
C VAL A 182 33.51 -18.11 8.87
N GLN A 183 34.52 -17.95 8.04
CA GLN A 183 35.61 -18.93 7.93
C GLN A 183 36.97 -18.29 7.67
N ALA A 184 38.00 -18.91 8.21
CA ALA A 184 39.35 -18.65 7.79
C ALA A 184 39.71 -19.54 6.56
N THR A 185 40.52 -18.97 5.68
CA THR A 185 41.01 -19.73 4.51
C THR A 185 41.90 -20.88 4.96
N LYS A 186 42.10 -21.94 4.15
CA LYS A 186 42.96 -23.07 4.46
C LYS A 186 44.40 -22.71 4.86
N ALA A 187 44.89 -21.55 4.46
CA ALA A 187 46.22 -21.04 4.80
C ALA A 187 46.26 -20.36 6.18
N SER A 188 45.11 -20.13 6.81
CA SER A 188 45.06 -19.49 8.15
C SER A 188 44.89 -20.55 9.22
N THR A 189 45.93 -20.77 10.01
CA THR A 189 45.86 -21.64 11.19
C THR A 189 45.37 -20.88 12.43
N HIS A 190 45.08 -19.59 12.30
CA HIS A 190 44.67 -18.70 13.39
C HIS A 190 43.49 -17.86 12.99
N ALA A 191 42.64 -17.52 13.97
CA ALA A 191 41.55 -16.58 13.80
C ALA A 191 41.30 -15.84 15.12
N GLU A 192 40.65 -14.70 15.04
CA GLU A 192 40.05 -14.04 16.20
C GLU A 192 38.56 -13.78 15.93
N PHE A 193 37.76 -13.92 16.98
CA PHE A 193 36.37 -13.50 16.90
C PHE A 193 35.92 -12.77 18.15
N GLU A 194 34.92 -11.93 18.01
CA GLU A 194 34.30 -11.15 19.08
C GLU A 194 32.80 -11.29 19.00
N LEU A 195 32.14 -11.49 20.14
CA LEU A 195 30.71 -11.40 20.25
C LEU A 195 30.36 -9.96 20.62
N THR A 196 29.61 -9.30 19.73
CA THR A 196 28.96 -8.03 20.06
C THR A 196 27.74 -8.36 20.90
N ASN A 197 27.88 -8.18 22.20
CA ASN A 197 26.94 -8.65 23.20
C ASN A 197 26.20 -7.47 23.83
N LYS A 198 24.96 -7.29 23.43
CA LYS A 198 24.00 -6.37 24.07
C LYS A 198 22.84 -7.11 24.72
N ASP A 199 22.68 -8.40 24.42
CA ASP A 199 21.66 -9.26 24.96
C ASP A 199 22.28 -10.44 25.68
N TYR A 200 22.05 -10.50 26.99
CA TYR A 200 22.51 -11.62 27.85
C TYR A 200 21.53 -12.78 27.72
N GLY A 201 22.01 -13.99 27.86
CA GLY A 201 21.28 -15.24 27.75
C GLY A 201 22.09 -16.32 27.03
N THR A 202 21.41 -17.37 26.58
CA THR A 202 22.09 -18.51 25.93
C THR A 202 22.44 -18.17 24.48
N TRP A 203 23.71 -18.21 24.16
CA TRP A 203 24.26 -18.12 22.80
C TRP A 203 24.66 -19.52 22.33
N SER A 204 24.29 -19.92 21.15
CA SER A 204 24.74 -21.17 20.54
C SER A 204 25.26 -20.95 19.12
N PHE A 205 26.29 -21.71 18.75
CA PHE A 205 26.88 -21.73 17.42
C PHE A 205 27.68 -23.00 17.20
N ASP A 206 27.82 -23.41 15.95
CA ASP A 206 28.71 -24.49 15.59
C ASP A 206 30.08 -23.95 15.24
N ILE A 207 31.12 -24.59 15.75
CA ILE A 207 32.52 -24.28 15.43
C ILE A 207 33.23 -25.50 14.88
N THR A 208 33.94 -25.32 13.77
CA THR A 208 34.70 -26.38 13.10
C THR A 208 36.19 -26.09 13.21
N GLY A 209 36.93 -27.10 13.62
CA GLY A 209 38.40 -27.15 13.58
C GLY A 209 38.88 -28.34 12.76
N HIS A 210 40.20 -28.54 12.66
CA HIS A 210 40.80 -29.61 11.88
C HIS A 210 40.39 -31.02 12.31
N ALA A 211 40.00 -31.23 13.59
CA ALA A 211 39.62 -32.54 14.14
C ALA A 211 38.08 -32.76 14.16
N GLY A 212 37.26 -31.77 13.79
CA GLY A 212 35.82 -31.95 13.72
C GLY A 212 35.03 -30.67 13.98
N THR A 213 33.71 -30.83 14.10
CA THR A 213 32.74 -29.76 14.41
C THR A 213 32.09 -30.03 15.76
N ALA A 214 31.90 -28.99 16.58
CA ALA A 214 31.17 -29.06 17.82
C ALA A 214 30.16 -27.90 17.91
N SER A 215 28.99 -28.16 18.51
CA SER A 215 28.03 -27.14 18.89
C SER A 215 28.39 -26.59 20.27
N ILE A 216 28.60 -25.30 20.34
CA ILE A 216 28.91 -24.55 21.55
C ILE A 216 27.60 -23.89 22.01
N SER A 217 27.27 -24.08 23.28
CA SER A 217 26.11 -23.41 23.89
C SER A 217 26.55 -22.86 25.26
N VAL A 218 26.45 -21.55 25.45
CA VAL A 218 26.96 -20.84 26.63
C VAL A 218 25.93 -19.80 27.08
N GLU A 219 25.64 -19.80 28.37
CA GLU A 219 24.86 -18.75 29.02
C GLU A 219 25.74 -17.55 29.30
N LEU A 220 25.52 -16.43 28.62
CA LEU A 220 26.29 -15.20 28.82
C LEU A 220 25.59 -14.28 29.81
N THR A 221 26.30 -13.93 30.89
CA THR A 221 25.84 -12.98 31.91
C THR A 221 26.62 -11.66 31.89
N GLY A 222 27.63 -11.57 31.01
CA GLY A 222 28.52 -10.41 30.86
C GLY A 222 29.38 -10.51 29.60
N ASP A 223 30.28 -9.55 29.44
CA ASP A 223 31.19 -9.44 28.29
C ASP A 223 32.45 -10.33 28.41
N ASP A 224 32.57 -11.14 29.47
CA ASP A 224 33.74 -12.00 29.69
C ASP A 224 33.66 -13.23 28.76
N PRO A 225 34.67 -13.46 27.87
CA PRO A 225 34.68 -14.60 26.99
C PRO A 225 35.14 -15.92 27.64
N ALA A 226 35.42 -15.95 28.94
CA ALA A 226 35.99 -17.10 29.63
C ALA A 226 35.16 -18.39 29.47
N ASP A 227 33.86 -18.32 29.58
CA ASP A 227 32.96 -19.49 29.45
C ASP A 227 32.95 -20.03 28.02
N ILE A 228 33.02 -19.17 27.03
CA ILE A 228 33.09 -19.56 25.59
C ILE A 228 34.45 -20.23 25.34
N ILE A 229 35.53 -19.63 25.81
CA ILE A 229 36.90 -20.21 25.71
C ILE A 229 36.94 -21.62 26.30
N LYS A 230 36.38 -21.78 27.50
CA LYS A 230 36.31 -23.07 28.18
C LYS A 230 35.45 -24.08 27.38
N ALA A 231 34.32 -23.68 26.83
CA ALA A 231 33.46 -24.55 26.06
C ALA A 231 34.17 -25.03 24.77
N ILE A 232 34.85 -24.14 24.04
CA ILE A 232 35.59 -24.48 22.83
C ILE A 232 36.74 -25.44 23.14
N ASN A 233 37.51 -25.18 24.19
CA ASN A 233 38.62 -26.04 24.57
C ASN A 233 38.18 -27.43 25.04
N ASN A 234 37.02 -27.54 25.67
CA ASN A 234 36.43 -28.81 26.10
C ASN A 234 35.88 -29.63 24.92
N ALA A 235 35.58 -29.01 23.79
CA ALA A 235 35.02 -29.67 22.62
C ALA A 235 36.03 -30.54 21.86
N ASN A 236 37.33 -30.38 22.10
CA ASN A 236 38.42 -31.20 21.53
C ASN A 236 38.38 -31.30 19.97
N ILE A 237 38.04 -30.22 19.31
CA ILE A 237 37.93 -30.15 17.85
C ILE A 237 39.21 -29.77 17.12
N GLY A 238 40.34 -29.83 17.86
CA GLY A 238 41.65 -29.46 17.32
C GLY A 238 41.91 -27.96 17.27
N LEU A 239 41.09 -27.16 17.98
CA LEU A 239 41.28 -25.74 18.20
C LEU A 239 41.65 -25.51 19.67
N THR A 240 42.56 -24.54 19.89
CA THR A 240 42.82 -23.97 21.21
C THR A 240 42.30 -22.56 21.25
N ALA A 241 41.34 -22.31 22.11
CA ALA A 241 40.83 -20.97 22.36
C ALA A 241 41.54 -20.29 23.52
N SER A 242 41.85 -19.02 23.34
CA SER A 242 42.45 -18.17 24.37
C SER A 242 41.95 -16.74 24.27
N GLN A 243 42.06 -15.97 25.32
CA GLN A 243 41.75 -14.55 25.29
C GLN A 243 42.83 -13.81 24.48
N SER A 244 42.38 -12.89 23.58
CA SER A 244 43.34 -12.11 22.80
C SER A 244 44.11 -11.14 23.68
N SER A 245 45.41 -11.05 23.42
CA SER A 245 46.32 -10.13 24.15
C SER A 245 46.09 -8.66 23.74
N THR A 246 45.47 -8.41 22.58
CA THR A 246 45.25 -7.06 22.06
C THR A 246 43.87 -6.48 22.45
N ASN A 247 42.88 -7.35 22.59
CA ASN A 247 41.54 -6.96 23.03
C ASN A 247 40.91 -8.06 23.90
N PRO A 248 40.70 -7.81 25.19
CA PRO A 248 40.20 -8.83 26.12
C PRO A 248 38.78 -9.33 25.81
N LYS A 249 38.02 -8.65 24.93
CA LYS A 249 36.73 -9.12 24.47
C LYS A 249 36.83 -10.11 23.30
N LYS A 250 37.98 -10.19 22.64
CA LYS A 250 38.23 -11.10 21.53
C LYS A 250 38.76 -12.45 22.01
N ILE A 251 38.29 -13.48 21.32
CA ILE A 251 38.72 -14.86 21.49
C ILE A 251 39.63 -15.20 20.32
N LYS A 252 40.87 -15.58 20.64
CA LYS A 252 41.83 -16.09 19.68
C LYS A 252 41.67 -17.60 19.54
N LEU A 253 41.61 -18.07 18.29
CA LEU A 253 41.56 -19.48 17.93
C LEU A 253 42.87 -19.88 17.25
N ASP A 254 43.55 -20.88 17.80
CA ASP A 254 44.78 -21.44 17.26
C ASP A 254 44.55 -22.91 16.88
N SER A 255 44.86 -23.26 15.65
CA SER A 255 44.84 -24.65 15.17
C SER A 255 46.27 -25.19 15.09
N SER A 256 46.46 -26.41 15.57
CA SER A 256 47.77 -27.07 15.51
C SER A 256 48.08 -27.64 14.12
N GLN A 257 47.12 -27.72 13.24
CA GLN A 257 47.27 -28.24 11.88
C GLN A 257 46.49 -27.30 10.87
N GLU A 258 46.94 -27.30 9.65
CA GLU A 258 46.20 -26.67 8.57
C GLU A 258 44.78 -27.24 8.47
N GLY A 259 43.80 -26.42 8.42
CA GLY A 259 42.38 -26.80 8.35
C GLY A 259 41.48 -25.59 8.25
N ILE A 260 40.20 -25.86 8.10
CA ILE A 260 39.20 -24.81 8.09
C ILE A 260 38.86 -24.47 9.53
N ILE A 261 38.95 -23.18 9.88
CA ILE A 261 38.30 -22.64 11.09
C ILE A 261 37.01 -21.95 10.60
N GLU A 262 35.88 -22.49 11.02
CA GLU A 262 34.56 -22.02 10.58
C GLU A 262 33.65 -21.86 11.80
N ILE A 263 32.84 -20.79 11.82
CA ILE A 263 31.73 -20.62 12.76
C ILE A 263 30.46 -20.43 11.96
N LYS A 264 29.41 -21.16 12.32
CA LYS A 264 28.11 -21.13 11.65
C LYS A 264 26.97 -21.40 12.63
N ASN A 265 25.74 -21.31 12.13
CA ASN A 265 24.50 -21.61 12.85
C ASN A 265 24.44 -20.83 14.18
N LEU A 266 24.65 -19.51 14.08
CA LEU A 266 24.54 -18.64 15.26
C LEU A 266 23.09 -18.49 15.68
N GLU A 267 22.80 -18.79 16.93
CA GLU A 267 21.53 -18.52 17.61
C GLU A 267 21.81 -17.63 18.83
N ILE A 268 21.07 -16.53 18.95
CA ILE A 268 21.19 -15.57 20.04
C ILE A 268 19.90 -15.47 20.85
N PRO A 269 19.97 -15.13 22.15
CA PRO A 269 18.75 -14.88 22.93
C PRO A 269 18.10 -13.58 22.49
N ASN A 270 16.80 -13.45 22.65
CA ASN A 270 16.02 -12.22 22.46
C ASN A 270 16.07 -11.62 21.04
N ILE A 271 15.24 -12.14 20.14
CA ILE A 271 15.03 -11.58 18.82
C ILE A 271 14.42 -10.18 18.93
N LYS A 272 15.13 -9.15 18.42
CA LYS A 272 14.64 -7.77 18.36
C LYS A 272 14.08 -7.46 16.98
N THR A 273 12.82 -7.08 16.96
CA THR A 273 12.10 -6.72 15.73
C THR A 273 12.41 -5.30 15.26
N ALA A 274 12.28 -5.06 13.95
CA ALA A 274 12.36 -3.73 13.30
C ALA A 274 13.74 -3.07 13.21
N GLN A 275 14.84 -3.79 13.42
CA GLN A 275 16.19 -3.26 13.16
C GLN A 275 16.70 -3.69 11.78
N LYS A 276 17.43 -2.80 11.11
CA LYS A 276 18.09 -3.11 9.82
C LYS A 276 19.18 -4.17 10.02
N GLU A 277 19.91 -4.06 11.11
CA GLU A 277 20.94 -4.99 11.53
C GLU A 277 20.72 -5.40 12.99
N PRO A 278 20.92 -6.67 13.34
CA PRO A 278 20.87 -7.11 14.73
C PRO A 278 21.90 -6.36 15.57
N SER A 279 21.56 -6.11 16.83
CA SER A 279 22.51 -5.49 17.77
C SER A 279 23.57 -6.48 18.26
N SER A 280 23.31 -7.78 18.12
CA SER A 280 24.17 -8.88 18.58
C SER A 280 24.60 -9.73 17.39
N PHE A 281 25.89 -9.96 17.24
CA PHE A 281 26.49 -10.72 16.12
C PHE A 281 27.92 -11.16 16.49
N ILE A 282 28.49 -12.07 15.70
CA ILE A 282 29.91 -12.45 15.78
C ILE A 282 30.68 -11.70 14.69
N THR A 283 31.76 -11.00 15.09
CA THR A 283 32.78 -10.51 14.15
C THR A 283 33.92 -11.49 14.12
N PHE A 284 34.38 -11.92 12.96
CA PHE A 284 35.42 -12.92 12.76
C PHE A 284 36.51 -12.37 11.86
N ASP A 285 37.75 -12.46 12.34
CA ASP A 285 38.98 -12.01 11.69
C ASP A 285 39.91 -13.19 11.44
N PRO A 286 40.09 -13.67 10.18
CA PRO A 286 41.14 -14.62 9.86
C PRO A 286 42.53 -14.01 10.11
N LEU A 287 43.45 -14.78 10.74
CA LEU A 287 44.81 -14.34 11.04
C LEU A 287 45.83 -15.26 10.39
N ASP A 288 47.02 -14.71 10.06
CA ASP A 288 48.20 -15.49 9.71
C ASP A 288 48.91 -16.00 10.96
N ALA A 289 49.96 -16.80 10.79
CA ALA A 289 50.76 -17.35 11.85
C ALA A 289 51.49 -16.25 12.71
N SER A 290 51.62 -15.05 12.18
CA SER A 290 52.19 -13.89 12.88
C SER A 290 51.15 -13.07 13.63
N GLY A 291 49.87 -13.45 13.54
CA GLY A 291 48.76 -12.74 14.16
C GLY A 291 48.26 -11.54 13.37
N ASN A 292 48.67 -11.36 12.11
CA ASN A 292 48.17 -10.30 11.26
C ASN A 292 46.87 -10.74 10.57
N LYS A 293 45.95 -9.83 10.38
CA LYS A 293 44.69 -10.06 9.73
C LYS A 293 44.86 -10.40 8.24
N VAL A 294 44.21 -11.47 7.80
CA VAL A 294 44.21 -11.94 6.41
C VAL A 294 42.84 -11.70 5.78
N GLY A 295 42.69 -10.63 5.01
CA GLY A 295 41.42 -10.28 4.41
C GLY A 295 40.55 -9.32 5.23
N SER A 296 39.31 -9.17 4.87
CA SER A 296 38.34 -8.34 5.58
C SER A 296 37.70 -9.06 6.74
N SER A 297 37.24 -8.33 7.76
CA SER A 297 36.38 -8.88 8.82
C SER A 297 35.11 -9.47 8.21
N GLN A 298 34.70 -10.60 8.74
CA GLN A 298 33.46 -11.28 8.41
C GLN A 298 32.50 -11.11 9.59
N THR A 299 31.21 -11.02 9.30
CA THR A 299 30.18 -10.88 10.33
C THR A 299 29.17 -12.01 10.18
N LEU A 300 28.87 -12.69 11.28
CA LEU A 300 27.86 -13.73 11.36
C LEU A 300 26.71 -13.23 12.21
N TYR A 301 25.53 -13.23 11.60
CA TYR A 301 24.26 -12.90 12.25
C TYR A 301 23.46 -14.16 12.53
N ASP A 302 22.57 -14.06 13.48
CA ASP A 302 21.48 -15.02 13.64
C ASP A 302 20.47 -14.84 12.51
N ASN A 303 20.30 -15.88 11.70
CA ASN A 303 19.40 -15.86 10.53
C ASN A 303 17.93 -15.66 10.94
N ASP A 304 17.51 -16.28 12.04
CA ASP A 304 16.15 -16.14 12.57
C ASP A 304 15.90 -14.71 13.03
N GLN A 305 16.86 -14.07 13.67
CA GLN A 305 16.77 -12.68 14.07
C GLN A 305 16.63 -11.74 12.86
N LEU A 306 17.42 -11.95 11.81
CA LEU A 306 17.37 -11.16 10.59
C LEU A 306 16.03 -11.29 9.85
N THR A 307 15.54 -12.52 9.70
CA THR A 307 14.37 -12.82 8.88
C THR A 307 13.06 -12.66 9.65
N THR A 308 13.00 -13.13 10.91
CA THR A 308 11.77 -13.07 11.73
C THR A 308 11.35 -11.63 12.01
N SER A 309 12.31 -10.71 12.26
CA SER A 309 12.00 -9.30 12.45
C SER A 309 11.32 -8.68 11.22
N GLN A 310 11.70 -9.12 10.02
CA GLN A 310 11.11 -8.63 8.77
C GLN A 310 9.76 -9.30 8.46
N LEU A 311 9.55 -10.56 8.83
CA LEU A 311 8.24 -11.23 8.73
C LEU A 311 7.16 -10.48 9.50
N ASP A 312 7.45 -10.06 10.72
CA ASP A 312 6.55 -9.25 11.54
C ASP A 312 6.20 -7.92 10.86
N ASN A 313 7.20 -7.25 10.27
CA ASN A 313 7.00 -5.99 9.55
C ASN A 313 6.10 -6.17 8.32
N VAL A 314 6.30 -7.27 7.56
CA VAL A 314 5.46 -7.61 6.41
C VAL A 314 4.03 -7.91 6.86
N ALA A 315 3.85 -8.70 7.91
CA ALA A 315 2.53 -9.00 8.47
C ALA A 315 1.80 -7.71 8.90
N ASN A 316 2.49 -6.81 9.59
CA ASN A 316 1.94 -5.50 9.97
C ASN A 316 1.57 -4.66 8.76
N SER A 317 2.37 -4.70 7.67
CA SER A 317 2.07 -3.98 6.42
C SER A 317 0.83 -4.54 5.73
N GLN A 318 0.64 -5.87 5.73
CA GLN A 318 -0.56 -6.51 5.19
C GLN A 318 -1.82 -6.07 5.94
N VAL A 319 -1.78 -6.05 7.27
CA VAL A 319 -2.89 -5.53 8.10
C VAL A 319 -3.14 -4.06 7.82
N HIS A 320 -2.08 -3.26 7.67
CA HIS A 320 -2.17 -1.84 7.35
C HIS A 320 -2.87 -1.60 6.00
N ILE A 321 -2.46 -2.30 4.94
CA ILE A 321 -3.10 -2.24 3.62
C ILE A 321 -4.56 -2.71 3.69
N ALA A 322 -4.86 -3.80 4.42
CA ALA A 322 -6.21 -4.30 4.58
C ALA A 322 -7.14 -3.27 5.25
N ASN A 323 -6.66 -2.51 6.22
CA ASN A 323 -7.42 -1.42 6.84
C ASN A 323 -7.78 -0.32 5.83
N PHE A 324 -6.83 0.11 4.99
CA PHE A 324 -7.11 1.07 3.92
C PHE A 324 -8.08 0.53 2.88
N ARG A 325 -7.96 -0.75 2.50
CA ARG A 325 -8.93 -1.39 1.60
C ARG A 325 -10.33 -1.43 2.21
N GLY A 326 -10.44 -1.71 3.52
CA GLY A 326 -11.69 -1.63 4.25
C GLY A 326 -12.31 -0.22 4.23
N GLU A 327 -11.50 0.82 4.43
CA GLU A 327 -11.93 2.22 4.34
C GLU A 327 -12.43 2.58 2.93
N VAL A 328 -11.67 2.23 1.90
CA VAL A 328 -12.06 2.46 0.49
C VAL A 328 -13.31 1.68 0.12
N GLY A 329 -13.41 0.41 0.51
CA GLY A 329 -14.58 -0.43 0.28
C GLY A 329 -15.86 0.12 0.93
N ALA A 330 -15.74 0.67 2.13
CA ALA A 330 -16.86 1.34 2.82
C ALA A 330 -17.32 2.59 2.05
N LYS A 331 -16.38 3.40 1.53
CA LYS A 331 -16.67 4.58 0.70
C LYS A 331 -17.33 4.19 -0.64
N LEU A 332 -16.86 3.14 -1.30
CA LEU A 332 -17.47 2.62 -2.54
C LEU A 332 -18.91 2.14 -2.31
N ASN A 333 -19.16 1.40 -1.24
CA ASN A 333 -20.52 0.97 -0.88
C ASN A 333 -21.44 2.16 -0.55
N LEU A 334 -20.91 3.20 0.07
CA LEU A 334 -21.64 4.44 0.34
C LEU A 334 -22.04 5.13 -0.98
N LEU A 335 -21.08 5.29 -1.92
CA LEU A 335 -21.30 5.89 -3.23
C LEU A 335 -22.36 5.13 -4.03
N LYS A 336 -22.33 3.79 -4.01
CA LYS A 336 -23.32 2.97 -4.68
C LYS A 336 -24.75 3.26 -4.17
N ARG A 337 -24.94 3.26 -2.85
CA ARG A 337 -26.26 3.61 -2.26
C ARG A 337 -26.68 5.04 -2.60
N GLN A 338 -25.72 5.96 -2.60
CA GLN A 338 -26.01 7.36 -2.94
C GLN A 338 -26.38 7.52 -4.42
N TYR A 339 -25.74 6.78 -5.32
CA TYR A 339 -26.11 6.74 -6.73
C TYR A 339 -27.54 6.28 -6.92
N GLU A 340 -27.93 5.17 -6.28
CA GLU A 340 -29.30 4.62 -6.35
C GLU A 340 -30.33 5.66 -5.87
N ASN A 341 -30.11 6.28 -4.70
CA ASN A 341 -30.99 7.32 -4.15
C ASN A 341 -31.11 8.54 -5.07
N LEU A 342 -30.00 9.06 -5.58
CA LEU A 342 -30.00 10.20 -6.49
C LEU A 342 -30.70 9.88 -7.80
N ASN A 343 -30.57 8.65 -8.30
CA ASN A 343 -31.25 8.22 -9.52
C ASN A 343 -32.76 8.12 -9.34
N GLU A 344 -33.24 7.58 -8.19
CA GLU A 344 -34.67 7.58 -7.84
C GLU A 344 -35.22 9.01 -7.72
N ARG A 345 -34.50 9.92 -7.04
CA ARG A 345 -34.87 11.34 -6.94
C ARG A 345 -34.90 12.01 -8.34
N SER A 346 -33.90 11.69 -9.19
CA SER A 346 -33.85 12.22 -10.57
C SER A 346 -35.08 11.80 -11.37
N MET A 347 -35.49 10.53 -11.27
CA MET A 347 -36.70 10.03 -11.94
C MET A 347 -37.99 10.69 -11.43
N ALA A 348 -38.08 10.89 -10.08
CA ALA A 348 -39.24 11.58 -9.51
C ALA A 348 -39.34 13.03 -10.00
N VAL A 349 -38.23 13.80 -9.92
CA VAL A 349 -38.20 15.18 -10.42
C VAL A 349 -38.47 15.23 -11.95
N GLN A 350 -37.97 14.27 -12.72
CA GLN A 350 -38.26 14.19 -14.17
C GLN A 350 -39.74 13.96 -14.44
N LYS A 351 -40.43 13.14 -13.63
CA LYS A 351 -41.86 12.93 -13.70
C LYS A 351 -42.64 14.23 -13.42
N ASP A 352 -42.28 14.92 -12.30
CA ASP A 352 -42.91 16.18 -11.91
C ASP A 352 -42.72 17.26 -13.00
N LEU A 353 -41.52 17.33 -13.59
CA LEU A 353 -41.21 18.20 -14.74
C LEU A 353 -42.10 17.87 -15.95
N SER A 354 -42.28 16.58 -16.26
CA SER A 354 -43.10 16.14 -17.37
C SER A 354 -44.59 16.49 -17.17
N GLU A 355 -45.10 16.33 -15.93
CA GLU A 355 -46.49 16.68 -15.59
C GLU A 355 -46.77 18.17 -15.75
N ILE A 356 -45.80 19.05 -15.53
CA ILE A 356 -45.97 20.51 -15.65
C ILE A 356 -45.65 20.98 -17.08
N GLU A 357 -44.57 20.48 -17.69
CA GLU A 357 -44.07 20.98 -18.99
C GLU A 357 -44.77 20.36 -20.19
N ASP A 358 -45.21 19.09 -20.12
CA ASP A 358 -45.77 18.38 -21.24
C ASP A 358 -47.25 18.70 -21.42
N ALA A 359 -47.62 18.95 -22.66
CA ALA A 359 -49.00 19.17 -23.03
C ALA A 359 -49.81 17.87 -22.94
N ASP A 360 -50.97 17.91 -22.29
CA ASP A 360 -51.94 16.83 -22.31
C ASP A 360 -52.50 16.64 -23.73
N LEU A 361 -51.96 15.68 -24.45
CA LEU A 361 -52.35 15.37 -25.81
C LEU A 361 -53.85 14.99 -25.94
N ALA A 362 -54.43 14.36 -24.92
CA ALA A 362 -55.84 14.00 -24.91
C ALA A 362 -56.74 15.24 -24.82
N LYS A 363 -56.36 16.19 -23.96
CA LYS A 363 -57.02 17.49 -23.84
C LYS A 363 -56.86 18.30 -25.11
N LEU A 364 -55.62 18.42 -25.65
CA LEU A 364 -55.37 19.14 -26.90
C LEU A 364 -56.16 18.60 -28.10
N VAL A 365 -56.27 17.28 -28.25
CA VAL A 365 -57.07 16.64 -29.28
C VAL A 365 -58.57 16.90 -29.05
N THR A 366 -59.02 16.91 -27.80
CA THR A 366 -60.41 17.21 -27.45
C THR A 366 -60.78 18.68 -27.77
N ASP A 367 -59.85 19.61 -27.36
CA ASP A 367 -60.02 21.04 -27.65
C ASP A 367 -59.99 21.32 -29.15
N LEU A 368 -59.07 20.70 -29.88
CA LEU A 368 -59.05 20.80 -31.38
C LEU A 368 -60.32 20.29 -32.04
N LYS A 369 -60.85 19.14 -31.59
CA LYS A 369 -62.15 18.62 -32.07
C LYS A 369 -63.30 19.58 -31.77
N SER A 370 -63.30 20.15 -30.54
CA SER A 370 -64.34 21.15 -30.17
C SER A 370 -64.26 22.38 -31.04
N GLN A 371 -63.04 22.92 -31.30
CA GLN A 371 -62.86 24.08 -32.19
C GLN A 371 -63.22 23.77 -33.63
N LEU A 372 -62.85 22.60 -34.16
CA LEU A 372 -63.26 22.18 -35.49
C LEU A 372 -64.78 22.05 -35.61
N THR A 373 -65.43 21.49 -34.60
CA THR A 373 -66.91 21.39 -34.57
C THR A 373 -67.53 22.77 -34.47
N GLY A 374 -66.97 23.69 -33.67
CA GLY A 374 -67.39 25.10 -33.58
C GLY A 374 -67.21 25.82 -34.90
N LEU A 375 -66.12 25.62 -35.64
CA LEU A 375 -65.86 26.18 -36.96
C LEU A 375 -66.86 25.65 -38.00
N GLN A 376 -67.11 24.35 -38.01
CA GLN A 376 -68.11 23.74 -38.88
C GLN A 376 -69.53 24.27 -38.64
N ALA A 377 -69.92 24.41 -37.36
CA ALA A 377 -71.20 24.99 -36.98
C ALA A 377 -71.29 26.48 -37.39
N SER A 378 -70.25 27.26 -37.26
CA SER A 378 -70.16 28.65 -37.68
C SER A 378 -70.22 28.78 -39.19
N GLN A 379 -69.56 27.92 -39.96
CA GLN A 379 -69.62 27.85 -41.40
C GLN A 379 -71.06 27.48 -41.89
N GLN A 380 -71.73 26.51 -41.28
CA GLN A 380 -73.09 26.16 -41.57
C GLN A 380 -74.08 27.28 -41.24
N ALA A 381 -73.87 27.96 -40.11
CA ALA A 381 -74.70 29.11 -39.76
C ALA A 381 -74.51 30.28 -40.74
N PHE A 382 -73.24 30.52 -41.17
CA PHE A 382 -72.95 31.54 -42.19
C PHE A 382 -73.61 31.22 -43.52
N VAL A 383 -73.56 29.96 -44.01
CA VAL A 383 -74.26 29.52 -45.23
C VAL A 383 -75.75 29.71 -45.07
N LYS A 384 -76.37 29.30 -43.98
CA LYS A 384 -77.79 29.51 -43.71
C LYS A 384 -78.18 30.99 -43.64
N ILE A 385 -77.38 31.85 -43.09
CA ILE A 385 -77.60 33.31 -43.01
C ILE A 385 -77.41 33.90 -44.43
N SER A 386 -76.44 33.43 -45.19
CA SER A 386 -76.22 33.86 -46.58
C SER A 386 -77.38 33.47 -47.52
N ASP A 387 -77.96 32.27 -47.30
CA ASP A 387 -79.14 31.79 -48.05
C ASP A 387 -80.41 32.55 -47.67
N LEU A 388 -80.47 33.17 -46.46
CA LEU A 388 -81.53 34.06 -45.99
C LEU A 388 -81.36 35.51 -46.49
N ASN A 389 -80.55 35.70 -47.53
CA ASN A 389 -80.26 37.00 -48.08
C ASN A 389 -81.53 37.77 -48.40
N LEU A 390 -81.61 39.00 -48.04
CA LEU A 390 -82.72 39.94 -48.14
C LEU A 390 -83.33 40.01 -49.56
N PHE A 391 -82.65 39.52 -50.57
CA PHE A 391 -83.10 39.46 -51.98
C PHE A 391 -84.17 38.37 -52.32
N ASN A 392 -84.31 37.34 -51.44
CA ASN A 392 -85.42 36.33 -51.63
C ASN A 392 -86.71 36.76 -50.93
N TYR A 393 -86.73 37.87 -50.22
CA TYR A 393 -87.94 38.41 -49.56
C TYR A 393 -88.59 39.56 -50.36
N LEU A 394 -87.99 39.95 -51.51
CA LEU A 394 -88.47 41.03 -52.39
C LEU A 394 -88.93 40.51 -53.77
N LYS A 395 -89.49 39.33 -53.82
CA LYS A 395 -90.28 38.85 -54.96
C LYS A 395 -91.69 38.65 -54.57
#